data_797144555ca07eaf655eaf834e73cda1
#
_entry.id   797144555ca07eaf655eaf834e73cda1
#
_cell.length_a   1.000
_cell.length_b   1.000
_cell.length_c   1.000
_cell.angle_alpha   90.00
_cell.angle_beta   90.00
_cell.angle_gamma   90.00
#
_symmetry.space_group_name_H-M   'P 1'
#
loop_
_entity.id
_entity.type
_entity.pdbx_description
1 polymer ?
#
loop_
_entity_poly.entity_id
_entity_poly.type
_entity_poly.pdbx_seq_one_letter_code
_entity_poly.pdbx_strand_id
1 'polypeptide(L)'
;MCIRDSYYDVDRETPLTSEDLEKIEAEMKKIVKEDLKLERFELPRAEAIAFMKEKEEPYKVELIEDLPEDAVISFYRQGEFTDLCAGPHLMSTKPVKAFKLTSLAGAYWRGSEKNKMLQRIYGTAFTKKAELEEYLHMIEEAKKRDHRKLGKELGLFMMSEDGPGFPFFLPKGMDLKNALMDYWREIHRKAGYVEIST
;
A
#
# COMPACT_ATOMS: atom_id res chain seq x y z
N MET A 1 1.45 -13.34 3.61
CA MET A 1 0.65 -12.18 3.20
C MET A 1 0.58 -11.20 4.37
N CYS A 2 1.07 -9.98 4.18
CA CYS A 2 0.94 -8.97 5.22
C CYS A 2 -0.52 -8.54 5.25
N ILE A 3 -1.22 -8.84 6.33
CA ILE A 3 -2.67 -8.64 6.43
C ILE A 3 -3.02 -7.14 6.51
N ARG A 4 -2.05 -6.27 6.83
CA ARG A 4 -2.31 -4.87 7.14
C ARG A 4 -2.24 -3.91 5.96
N ASP A 5 -1.40 -4.17 4.96
CA ASP A 5 -1.26 -3.30 3.79
C ASP A 5 -1.04 -4.18 2.56
N SER A 6 -2.13 -4.48 1.87
CA SER A 6 -2.10 -5.22 0.62
C SER A 6 -2.40 -4.29 -0.54
N TYR A 7 -1.79 -4.56 -1.69
CA TYR A 7 -2.14 -3.88 -2.92
C TYR A 7 -2.22 -4.86 -4.08
N TYR A 8 -2.95 -4.47 -5.10
CA TYR A 8 -3.04 -5.19 -6.37
C TYR A 8 -2.99 -4.19 -7.52
N ASP A 9 -2.13 -4.47 -8.50
CA ASP A 9 -1.95 -3.62 -9.68
C ASP A 9 -2.79 -4.17 -10.83
N VAL A 10 -3.57 -3.30 -11.47
CA VAL A 10 -4.40 -3.63 -12.61
C VAL A 10 -4.07 -2.75 -13.80
N ASP A 11 -4.02 -3.36 -14.98
CA ASP A 11 -3.90 -2.67 -16.25
C ASP A 11 -5.28 -2.60 -16.91
N ARG A 12 -5.80 -1.39 -17.08
CA ARG A 12 -7.11 -1.16 -17.70
C ARG A 12 -7.05 0.09 -18.59
N GLU A 13 -7.78 0.04 -19.69
CA GLU A 13 -7.97 1.20 -20.55
C GLU A 13 -8.79 2.29 -19.85
N THR A 14 -9.86 1.88 -19.17
CA THR A 14 -10.70 2.80 -18.39
C THR A 14 -10.28 2.76 -16.92
N PRO A 15 -9.83 3.89 -16.36
CA PRO A 15 -9.45 3.97 -14.96
C PRO A 15 -10.58 3.58 -14.00
N LEU A 16 -10.22 2.87 -12.92
CA LEU A 16 -11.12 2.59 -11.82
C LEU A 16 -11.42 3.87 -11.04
N THR A 17 -12.63 3.96 -10.54
CA THR A 17 -13.10 5.04 -9.69
C THR A 17 -13.33 4.57 -8.25
N SER A 18 -13.60 5.51 -7.34
CA SER A 18 -13.96 5.17 -5.96
C SER A 18 -15.26 4.36 -5.88
N GLU A 19 -16.19 4.57 -6.82
CA GLU A 19 -17.44 3.79 -6.89
C GLU A 19 -17.19 2.33 -7.28
N ASP A 20 -16.16 2.09 -8.09
CA ASP A 20 -15.77 0.73 -8.47
C ASP A 20 -15.18 -0.04 -7.30
N LEU A 21 -14.50 0.63 -6.36
CA LEU A 21 -14.03 -0.01 -5.12
C LEU A 21 -15.19 -0.58 -4.30
N GLU A 22 -16.31 0.12 -4.24
CA GLU A 22 -17.50 -0.36 -3.51
C GLU A 22 -18.09 -1.60 -4.17
N LYS A 23 -18.13 -1.64 -5.51
CA LYS A 23 -18.60 -2.81 -6.28
C LYS A 23 -17.66 -4.00 -6.07
N ILE A 24 -16.35 -3.77 -6.13
CA ILE A 24 -15.33 -4.79 -5.88
C ILE A 24 -15.46 -5.34 -4.45
N GLU A 25 -15.60 -4.49 -3.43
CA GLU A 25 -15.84 -4.93 -2.05
C GLU A 25 -17.11 -5.77 -1.91
N ALA A 26 -18.18 -5.41 -2.61
CA ALA A 26 -19.42 -6.17 -2.60
C ALA A 26 -19.22 -7.58 -3.17
N GLU A 27 -18.44 -7.71 -4.24
CA GLU A 27 -18.11 -8.98 -4.84
C GLU A 27 -17.17 -9.81 -3.96
N MET A 28 -16.13 -9.19 -3.38
CA MET A 28 -15.25 -9.82 -2.39
C MET A 28 -16.04 -10.41 -1.20
N LYS A 29 -17.08 -9.72 -0.73
CA LYS A 29 -17.96 -10.22 0.35
C LYS A 29 -18.73 -11.48 -0.07
N LYS A 30 -19.12 -11.62 -1.34
CA LYS A 30 -19.74 -12.84 -1.86
C LYS A 30 -18.74 -13.99 -1.90
N ILE A 31 -17.56 -13.75 -2.47
CA ILE A 31 -16.46 -14.73 -2.55
C ILE A 31 -16.08 -15.26 -1.15
N VAL A 32 -16.02 -14.38 -0.14
CA VAL A 32 -15.77 -14.80 1.23
C VAL A 32 -16.87 -15.74 1.77
N LYS A 33 -18.14 -15.51 1.40
CA LYS A 33 -19.26 -16.37 1.81
C LYS A 33 -19.24 -17.73 1.13
N GLU A 34 -18.69 -17.82 -0.07
CA GLU A 34 -18.57 -19.06 -0.83
C GLU A 34 -17.55 -20.03 -0.25
N ASP A 35 -16.68 -19.56 0.63
CA ASP A 35 -15.63 -20.34 1.31
C ASP A 35 -14.74 -21.11 0.31
N LEU A 36 -14.30 -20.43 -0.74
CA LEU A 36 -13.46 -21.03 -1.77
C LEU A 36 -12.10 -21.44 -1.19
N LYS A 37 -11.67 -22.65 -1.52
CA LYS A 37 -10.31 -23.11 -1.16
C LYS A 37 -9.26 -22.37 -1.98
N LEU A 38 -8.12 -22.12 -1.36
CA LEU A 38 -6.91 -21.63 -2.01
C LEU A 38 -5.93 -22.81 -2.15
N GLU A 39 -5.75 -23.26 -3.36
CA GLU A 39 -4.92 -24.42 -3.68
C GLU A 39 -3.57 -23.94 -4.24
N ARG A 40 -2.48 -24.27 -3.56
CA ARG A 40 -1.13 -24.01 -4.04
C ARG A 40 -0.68 -25.15 -4.96
N PHE A 41 -0.10 -24.79 -6.11
CA PHE A 41 0.59 -25.72 -6.99
C PHE A 41 1.83 -25.09 -7.60
N GLU A 42 2.71 -25.90 -8.17
CA GLU A 42 3.96 -25.47 -8.78
C GLU A 42 4.01 -25.93 -10.23
N LEU A 43 4.63 -25.13 -11.08
CA LEU A 43 4.89 -25.47 -12.47
C LEU A 43 6.37 -25.26 -12.80
N PRO A 44 6.95 -26.11 -13.67
CA PRO A 44 8.22 -25.81 -14.30
C PRO A 44 8.15 -24.49 -15.07
N ARG A 45 9.27 -23.75 -15.15
CA ARG A 45 9.33 -22.41 -15.77
C ARG A 45 8.68 -22.34 -17.15
N ALA A 46 8.98 -23.29 -18.03
CA ALA A 46 8.42 -23.29 -19.39
C ALA A 46 6.90 -23.43 -19.39
N GLU A 47 6.36 -24.30 -18.52
CA GLU A 47 4.92 -24.50 -18.36
C GLU A 47 4.25 -23.30 -17.71
N ALA A 48 4.90 -22.70 -16.71
CA ALA A 48 4.42 -21.48 -16.04
C ALA A 48 4.31 -20.30 -17.01
N ILE A 49 5.31 -20.10 -17.87
CA ILE A 49 5.27 -19.07 -18.92
C ILE A 49 4.17 -19.35 -19.92
N ALA A 50 4.03 -20.59 -20.38
CA ALA A 50 2.97 -20.98 -21.33
C ALA A 50 1.58 -20.74 -20.72
N PHE A 51 1.38 -21.11 -19.45
CA PHE A 51 0.15 -20.94 -18.70
C PHE A 51 -0.23 -19.46 -18.53
N MET A 52 0.73 -18.58 -18.23
CA MET A 52 0.46 -17.14 -18.12
C MET A 52 0.24 -16.47 -19.48
N LYS A 53 0.87 -16.94 -20.55
CA LYS A 53 0.60 -16.49 -21.92
C LYS A 53 -0.81 -16.86 -22.36
N GLU A 54 -1.28 -18.07 -22.06
CA GLU A 54 -2.65 -18.50 -22.34
C GLU A 54 -3.70 -17.65 -21.62
N LYS A 55 -3.35 -17.18 -20.41
CA LYS A 55 -4.20 -16.27 -19.62
C LYS A 55 -4.08 -14.80 -19.99
N GLU A 56 -3.29 -14.46 -21.00
CA GLU A 56 -3.05 -13.08 -21.44
C GLU A 56 -2.49 -12.16 -20.33
N GLU A 57 -1.61 -12.71 -19.46
CA GLU A 57 -1.01 -12.04 -18.31
C GLU A 57 0.47 -11.66 -18.57
N PRO A 58 0.76 -10.66 -19.42
CA PRO A 58 2.12 -10.34 -19.84
C PRO A 58 3.04 -9.93 -18.69
N TYR A 59 2.51 -9.22 -17.70
CA TYR A 59 3.29 -8.81 -16.53
C TYR A 59 3.74 -10.00 -15.68
N LYS A 60 2.94 -11.05 -15.59
CA LYS A 60 3.31 -12.28 -14.88
C LYS A 60 4.35 -13.10 -15.65
N VAL A 61 4.27 -13.10 -16.98
CA VAL A 61 5.31 -13.71 -17.84
C VAL A 61 6.65 -13.03 -17.58
N GLU A 62 6.71 -11.71 -17.64
CA GLU A 62 7.93 -10.92 -17.38
C GLU A 62 8.49 -11.17 -15.97
N LEU A 63 7.60 -11.28 -14.95
CA LEU A 63 8.05 -11.61 -13.58
C LEU A 63 8.66 -13.01 -13.50
N ILE A 64 8.11 -14.01 -14.19
CA ILE A 64 8.64 -15.37 -14.20
C ILE A 64 9.99 -15.43 -14.92
N GLU A 65 10.15 -14.68 -16.02
CA GLU A 65 11.41 -14.62 -16.79
C GLU A 65 12.56 -14.05 -15.97
N ASP A 66 12.27 -13.09 -15.08
CA ASP A 66 13.26 -12.45 -14.21
C ASP A 66 13.63 -13.26 -12.95
N LEU A 67 12.88 -14.29 -12.61
CA LEU A 67 13.22 -15.12 -11.45
C LEU A 67 14.55 -15.87 -11.69
N PRO A 68 15.36 -16.14 -10.63
CA PRO A 68 16.53 -17.01 -10.73
C PRO A 68 16.19 -18.38 -11.34
N GLU A 69 17.14 -19.02 -12.02
CA GLU A 69 16.90 -20.30 -12.73
C GLU A 69 16.40 -21.42 -11.80
N ASP A 70 16.85 -21.42 -10.56
CA ASP A 70 16.50 -22.39 -9.52
C ASP A 70 15.24 -22.01 -8.72
N ALA A 71 14.59 -20.90 -9.05
CA ALA A 71 13.42 -20.45 -8.34
C ALA A 71 12.22 -21.39 -8.53
N VAL A 72 11.56 -21.71 -7.42
CA VAL A 72 10.29 -22.44 -7.42
C VAL A 72 9.16 -21.49 -7.82
N ILE A 73 8.50 -21.80 -8.93
CA ILE A 73 7.41 -21.00 -9.46
C ILE A 73 6.09 -21.58 -8.97
N SER A 74 5.42 -20.86 -8.06
CA SER A 74 4.19 -21.29 -7.44
C SER A 74 3.00 -20.40 -7.80
N PHE A 75 1.86 -21.02 -7.84
CA PHE A 75 0.56 -20.43 -8.14
C PHE A 75 -0.42 -20.75 -7.04
N TYR A 76 -1.41 -19.88 -6.89
CA TYR A 76 -2.58 -20.13 -6.05
C TYR A 76 -3.84 -20.05 -6.87
N ARG A 77 -4.67 -21.10 -6.74
CA ARG A 77 -5.98 -21.20 -7.39
C ARG A 77 -7.07 -20.97 -6.37
N GLN A 78 -8.03 -20.14 -6.71
CA GLN A 78 -9.24 -19.84 -5.96
C GLN A 78 -10.45 -19.93 -6.90
N GLY A 79 -11.12 -21.07 -6.92
CA GLY A 79 -12.13 -21.33 -7.93
C GLY A 79 -11.54 -21.30 -9.35
N GLU A 80 -12.09 -20.44 -10.21
CA GLU A 80 -11.58 -20.24 -11.57
C GLU A 80 -10.39 -19.26 -11.65
N PHE A 81 -10.20 -18.44 -10.61
CA PHE A 81 -9.09 -17.48 -10.57
C PHE A 81 -7.80 -18.16 -10.16
N THR A 82 -6.73 -17.86 -10.87
CA THR A 82 -5.38 -18.37 -10.56
C THR A 82 -4.37 -17.25 -10.76
N ASP A 83 -3.47 -17.09 -9.78
CA ASP A 83 -2.44 -16.07 -9.85
C ASP A 83 -1.07 -16.61 -9.42
N LEU A 84 -0.01 -15.99 -9.96
CA LEU A 84 1.39 -16.23 -9.59
C LEU A 84 1.64 -15.64 -8.20
N CYS A 85 2.02 -16.46 -7.23
CA CYS A 85 2.35 -15.98 -5.90
C CYS A 85 3.26 -16.95 -5.14
N ALA A 86 4.24 -16.42 -4.43
CA ALA A 86 5.10 -17.20 -3.56
C ALA A 86 4.39 -17.66 -2.27
N GLY A 87 3.33 -16.97 -1.86
CA GLY A 87 2.60 -17.25 -0.63
C GLY A 87 3.35 -16.82 0.64
N PRO A 88 3.00 -17.37 1.82
CA PRO A 88 1.85 -18.26 2.02
C PRO A 88 0.50 -17.54 1.97
N HIS A 89 -0.55 -18.28 1.66
CA HIS A 89 -1.94 -17.82 1.70
C HIS A 89 -2.75 -18.58 2.73
N LEU A 90 -3.96 -18.07 3.01
CA LEU A 90 -4.97 -18.79 3.78
C LEU A 90 -5.41 -20.07 3.04
N MET A 91 -5.98 -21.00 3.78
CA MET A 91 -6.50 -22.26 3.19
C MET A 91 -7.83 -22.06 2.47
N SER A 92 -8.60 -21.04 2.83
CA SER A 92 -9.86 -20.67 2.19
C SER A 92 -10.16 -19.18 2.38
N THR A 93 -11.18 -18.68 1.68
CA THR A 93 -11.60 -17.28 1.75
C THR A 93 -12.40 -16.92 3.00
N LYS A 94 -13.05 -17.89 3.64
CA LYS A 94 -13.95 -17.68 4.80
C LYS A 94 -13.35 -16.94 6.01
N PRO A 95 -12.06 -17.10 6.36
CA PRO A 95 -11.47 -16.36 7.47
C PRO A 95 -11.38 -14.85 7.23
N VAL A 96 -11.43 -14.37 5.97
CA VAL A 96 -11.28 -12.95 5.61
C VAL A 96 -12.60 -12.21 5.80
N LYS A 97 -12.99 -11.96 7.05
CA LYS A 97 -14.30 -11.35 7.39
C LYS A 97 -14.26 -9.83 7.52
N ALA A 98 -13.13 -9.28 7.86
CA ALA A 98 -12.95 -7.86 8.13
C ALA A 98 -11.89 -7.27 7.19
N PHE A 99 -12.32 -6.71 6.07
CA PHE A 99 -11.46 -6.08 5.08
C PHE A 99 -12.08 -4.79 4.55
N LYS A 100 -11.23 -3.92 4.01
CA LYS A 100 -11.62 -2.67 3.37
C LYS A 100 -10.66 -2.35 2.24
N LEU A 101 -11.17 -1.94 1.08
CA LEU A 101 -10.38 -1.28 0.05
C LEU A 101 -10.26 0.20 0.44
N THR A 102 -9.03 0.69 0.53
CA THR A 102 -8.76 1.99 1.16
C THR A 102 -8.52 3.11 0.17
N SER A 103 -7.88 2.83 -0.96
CA SER A 103 -7.56 3.87 -1.95
C SER A 103 -7.16 3.29 -3.31
N LEU A 104 -7.16 4.18 -4.30
CA LEU A 104 -6.59 3.99 -5.63
C LEU A 104 -5.41 4.93 -5.80
N ALA A 105 -4.34 4.46 -6.45
CA ALA A 105 -3.21 5.28 -6.86
C ALA A 105 -2.66 4.82 -8.22
N GLY A 106 -1.97 5.72 -8.92
CA GLY A 106 -1.13 5.34 -10.06
C GLY A 106 0.18 4.73 -9.57
N ALA A 107 0.65 3.68 -10.22
CA ALA A 107 1.95 3.08 -9.94
C ALA A 107 2.61 2.66 -11.25
N TYR A 108 3.80 3.18 -11.52
CA TYR A 108 4.55 2.73 -12.68
C TYR A 108 5.01 1.29 -12.52
N TRP A 109 4.85 0.49 -13.56
CA TRP A 109 5.35 -0.88 -13.58
C TRP A 109 6.83 -0.89 -13.22
N ARG A 110 7.21 -1.70 -12.24
CA ARG A 110 8.57 -1.79 -11.66
C ARG A 110 9.15 -0.45 -11.15
N GLY A 111 8.29 0.50 -10.81
CA GLY A 111 8.72 1.79 -10.27
C GLY A 111 9.43 2.72 -11.26
N SER A 112 9.44 2.41 -12.55
CA SER A 112 10.08 3.21 -13.57
C SER A 112 9.08 4.06 -14.33
N GLU A 113 9.28 5.37 -14.36
CA GLU A 113 8.44 6.33 -15.13
C GLU A 113 8.43 6.08 -16.65
N LYS A 114 9.38 5.28 -17.15
CA LYS A 114 9.44 4.86 -18.56
C LYS A 114 8.46 3.76 -18.89
N ASN A 115 7.97 3.06 -17.89
CA ASN A 115 7.04 1.96 -18.02
C ASN A 115 5.60 2.44 -17.91
N LYS A 116 4.65 1.58 -18.31
CA LYS A 116 3.23 1.88 -18.24
C LYS A 116 2.80 2.15 -16.79
N MET A 117 1.96 3.16 -16.62
CA MET A 117 1.33 3.45 -15.35
C MET A 117 0.12 2.53 -15.18
N LEU A 118 0.16 1.71 -14.14
CA LEU A 118 -0.92 0.83 -13.71
C LEU A 118 -1.76 1.50 -12.64
N GLN A 119 -2.95 0.98 -12.39
CA GLN A 119 -3.75 1.38 -11.25
C GLN A 119 -3.54 0.42 -10.08
N ARG A 120 -3.17 0.98 -8.95
CA ARG A 120 -2.93 0.25 -7.72
C ARG A 120 -4.11 0.40 -6.77
N ILE A 121 -4.73 -0.72 -6.45
CA ILE A 121 -5.79 -0.82 -5.45
C ILE A 121 -5.13 -1.18 -4.12
N TYR A 122 -5.34 -0.35 -3.11
CA TYR A 122 -4.90 -0.65 -1.74
C TYR A 122 -6.04 -1.20 -0.92
N GLY A 123 -5.72 -2.18 -0.08
CA GLY A 123 -6.68 -2.77 0.84
C GLY A 123 -6.03 -3.23 2.13
N THR A 124 -6.84 -3.43 3.14
CA THR A 124 -6.42 -3.94 4.44
C THR A 124 -7.40 -5.00 4.94
N ALA A 125 -6.93 -5.93 5.74
CA ALA A 125 -7.75 -6.96 6.35
C ALA A 125 -7.31 -7.25 7.79
N PHE A 126 -8.28 -7.53 8.64
CA PHE A 126 -8.08 -7.85 10.06
C PHE A 126 -8.83 -9.13 10.44
N THR A 127 -8.45 -9.73 11.54
CA THR A 127 -9.12 -10.92 12.05
C THR A 127 -10.49 -10.62 12.62
N LYS A 128 -10.67 -9.40 13.16
CA LYS A 128 -11.92 -8.95 13.80
C LYS A 128 -12.39 -7.63 13.20
N LYS A 129 -13.71 -7.49 13.10
CA LYS A 129 -14.33 -6.26 12.59
C LYS A 129 -14.00 -5.04 13.45
N ALA A 130 -13.97 -5.20 14.78
CA ALA A 130 -13.61 -4.12 15.69
C ALA A 130 -12.19 -3.58 15.45
N GLU A 131 -11.22 -4.45 15.15
CA GLU A 131 -9.85 -4.05 14.83
C GLU A 131 -9.79 -3.26 13.50
N LEU A 132 -10.59 -3.63 12.52
CA LEU A 132 -10.72 -2.88 11.27
C LEU A 132 -11.35 -1.50 11.51
N GLU A 133 -12.41 -1.42 12.30
CA GLU A 133 -13.09 -0.16 12.63
C GLU A 133 -12.15 0.78 13.39
N GLU A 134 -11.41 0.28 14.36
CA GLU A 134 -10.39 1.04 15.09
C GLU A 134 -9.29 1.57 14.15
N TYR A 135 -8.79 0.73 13.24
CA TYR A 135 -7.80 1.13 12.25
C TYR A 135 -8.33 2.22 11.32
N LEU A 136 -9.54 2.08 10.79
CA LEU A 136 -10.15 3.08 9.92
C LEU A 136 -10.37 4.40 10.67
N HIS A 137 -10.80 4.35 11.92
CA HIS A 137 -10.92 5.52 12.77
C HIS A 137 -9.56 6.21 13.00
N MET A 138 -8.51 5.43 13.27
CA MET A 138 -7.14 5.95 13.41
C MET A 138 -6.67 6.67 12.12
N ILE A 139 -6.94 6.10 10.94
CA ILE A 139 -6.63 6.74 9.65
C ILE A 139 -7.39 8.05 9.46
N GLU A 140 -8.67 8.08 9.81
CA GLU A 140 -9.48 9.28 9.73
C GLU A 140 -8.96 10.38 10.67
N GLU A 141 -8.64 10.03 11.90
CA GLU A 141 -8.04 10.95 12.87
C GLU A 141 -6.66 11.44 12.40
N ALA A 142 -5.85 10.57 11.81
CA ALA A 142 -4.56 10.97 11.24
C ALA A 142 -4.72 12.01 10.11
N LYS A 143 -5.73 11.86 9.24
CA LYS A 143 -6.05 12.86 8.20
C LYS A 143 -6.46 14.21 8.79
N LYS A 144 -7.20 14.23 9.90
CA LYS A 144 -7.57 15.48 10.61
C LYS A 144 -6.35 16.17 11.20
N ARG A 145 -5.32 15.38 11.59
CA ARG A 145 -4.07 15.86 12.20
C ARG A 145 -2.93 16.06 11.18
N ASP A 146 -3.23 16.13 9.90
CA ASP A 146 -2.21 16.39 8.87
C ASP A 146 -1.51 17.73 9.19
N HIS A 147 -0.21 17.68 9.39
CA HIS A 147 0.61 18.84 9.78
C HIS A 147 0.55 19.97 8.75
N ARG A 148 0.35 19.67 7.47
CA ARG A 148 0.23 20.67 6.41
C ARG A 148 -1.06 21.47 6.55
N LYS A 149 -2.15 20.78 6.90
CA LYS A 149 -3.44 21.38 7.17
C LYS A 149 -3.38 22.22 8.45
N LEU A 150 -2.99 21.57 9.56
CA LEU A 150 -2.91 22.23 10.86
C LEU A 150 -1.90 23.40 10.86
N GLY A 151 -0.74 23.22 10.23
CA GLY A 151 0.27 24.27 10.14
C GLY A 151 -0.23 25.52 9.41
N LYS A 152 -1.02 25.34 8.35
CA LYS A 152 -1.65 26.43 7.63
C LYS A 152 -2.77 27.10 8.45
N GLU A 153 -3.66 26.30 9.05
CA GLU A 153 -4.79 26.79 9.88
C GLU A 153 -4.30 27.56 11.11
N LEU A 154 -3.23 27.09 11.74
CA LEU A 154 -2.64 27.72 12.93
C LEU A 154 -1.68 28.87 12.60
N GLY A 155 -1.37 29.10 11.34
CA GLY A 155 -0.41 30.12 10.90
C GLY A 155 1.02 29.82 11.36
N LEU A 156 1.46 28.55 11.28
CA LEU A 156 2.79 28.14 11.71
C LEU A 156 3.81 28.29 10.58
N PHE A 157 3.43 28.05 9.35
CA PHE A 157 4.29 28.19 8.17
C PHE A 157 3.47 28.48 6.91
N MET A 158 4.15 28.94 5.89
CA MET A 158 3.62 29.13 4.53
C MET A 158 4.56 28.52 3.52
N MET A 159 4.01 28.20 2.35
CA MET A 159 4.81 27.86 1.17
C MET A 159 4.90 29.10 0.29
N SER A 160 6.08 29.37 -0.28
CA SER A 160 6.31 30.49 -1.21
C SER A 160 6.80 29.97 -2.55
N GLU A 161 6.49 30.69 -3.61
CA GLU A 161 7.04 30.46 -4.95
C GLU A 161 8.54 30.75 -5.02
N ASP A 162 9.05 31.61 -4.12
CA ASP A 162 10.48 31.93 -4.01
C ASP A 162 11.33 30.76 -3.51
N GLY A 163 10.70 29.75 -2.89
CA GLY A 163 11.38 28.56 -2.41
C GLY A 163 10.50 27.31 -2.54
N PRO A 164 10.33 26.78 -3.76
CA PRO A 164 9.50 25.59 -3.96
C PRO A 164 9.97 24.42 -3.11
N GLY A 165 9.06 23.84 -2.32
CA GLY A 165 9.34 22.70 -1.45
C GLY A 165 9.88 23.06 -0.06
N PHE A 166 10.21 24.33 0.22
CA PHE A 166 10.67 24.76 1.54
C PHE A 166 9.55 25.47 2.30
N PRO A 167 9.25 25.05 3.55
CA PRO A 167 8.32 25.77 4.41
C PRO A 167 8.98 27.02 5.01
N PHE A 168 8.34 28.16 4.86
CA PHE A 168 8.72 29.41 5.53
C PHE A 168 8.00 29.49 6.87
N PHE A 169 8.73 29.35 7.97
CA PHE A 169 8.14 29.42 9.31
C PHE A 169 7.74 30.85 9.67
N LEU A 170 6.49 31.01 10.04
CA LEU A 170 5.95 32.26 10.60
C LEU A 170 6.31 32.38 12.08
N PRO A 171 6.13 33.55 12.73
CA PRO A 171 6.53 33.75 14.12
C PRO A 171 6.09 32.64 15.07
N LYS A 172 4.82 32.27 15.09
CA LYS A 172 4.30 31.16 15.92
C LYS A 172 4.95 29.82 15.59
N GLY A 173 5.25 29.58 14.33
CA GLY A 173 5.94 28.37 13.90
C GLY A 173 7.38 28.34 14.38
N MET A 174 8.06 29.49 14.37
CA MET A 174 9.41 29.61 14.94
C MET A 174 9.43 29.40 16.45
N ASP A 175 8.45 29.92 17.17
CA ASP A 175 8.33 29.69 18.61
C ASP A 175 8.20 28.19 18.92
N LEU A 176 7.30 27.50 18.21
CA LEU A 176 7.12 26.06 18.34
C LEU A 176 8.42 25.29 17.99
N LYS A 177 9.05 25.64 16.87
CA LYS A 177 10.30 25.02 16.42
C LYS A 177 11.41 25.19 17.46
N ASN A 178 11.58 26.40 17.97
CA ASN A 178 12.62 26.70 19.00
C ASN A 178 12.34 25.93 20.28
N ALA A 179 11.11 25.88 20.76
CA ALA A 179 10.76 25.10 21.96
C ALA A 179 11.11 23.61 21.81
N LEU A 180 10.81 23.01 20.65
CA LEU A 180 11.17 21.62 20.35
C LEU A 180 12.68 21.42 20.26
N MET A 181 13.39 22.35 19.62
CA MET A 181 14.85 22.28 19.48
C MET A 181 15.56 22.45 20.85
N ASP A 182 15.07 23.32 21.70
CA ASP A 182 15.65 23.56 23.04
C ASP A 182 15.44 22.33 23.93
N TYR A 183 14.24 21.70 23.88
CA TYR A 183 13.98 20.43 24.56
C TYR A 183 14.90 19.32 24.04
N TRP A 184 15.01 19.19 22.70
CA TRP A 184 15.92 18.22 22.08
C TRP A 184 17.36 18.41 22.50
N ARG A 185 17.88 19.67 22.52
CA ARG A 185 19.22 20.00 22.97
C ARG A 185 19.44 19.65 24.43
N GLU A 186 18.44 19.92 25.27
CA GLU A 186 18.51 19.61 26.69
C GLU A 186 18.71 18.12 26.95
N ILE A 187 17.85 17.27 26.36
CA ILE A 187 17.92 15.82 26.56
C ILE A 187 19.20 15.22 26.00
N HIS A 188 19.67 15.69 24.84
CA HIS A 188 20.89 15.20 24.22
C HIS A 188 22.15 15.60 25.00
N ARG A 189 22.23 16.83 25.52
CA ARG A 189 23.33 17.23 26.40
C ARG A 189 23.39 16.38 27.67
N LYS A 190 22.24 16.10 28.27
CA LYS A 190 22.20 15.23 29.47
C LYS A 190 22.66 13.81 29.13
N ALA A 191 22.48 13.33 27.92
CA ALA A 191 22.94 12.03 27.45
C ALA A 191 24.40 12.04 26.93
N GLY A 192 25.11 13.18 27.00
CA GLY A 192 26.52 13.29 26.60
C GLY A 192 26.75 13.53 25.10
N TYR A 193 25.71 13.85 24.32
CA TYR A 193 25.86 14.20 22.90
C TYR A 193 26.34 15.64 22.75
N VAL A 194 27.12 15.91 21.70
CA VAL A 194 27.56 17.23 21.29
C VAL A 194 26.95 17.59 19.94
N GLU A 195 26.46 18.83 19.83
CA GLU A 195 25.94 19.38 18.59
C GLU A 195 27.11 19.81 17.69
N ILE A 196 27.06 19.38 16.41
CA ILE A 196 28.02 19.84 15.40
C ILE A 196 27.23 20.42 14.20
N SER A 197 27.86 21.30 13.45
CA SER A 197 27.36 21.81 12.18
C SER A 197 28.30 21.37 11.06
N THR A 198 27.71 20.77 10.00
CA THR A 198 28.44 20.32 8.80
C THR A 198 27.97 21.14 7.59
#